data_1f9ee84680442d968a056b7a7a31f36b
#
_entry.id   1f9ee84680442d968a056b7a7a31f36b
#
_cell.length_a   1.000
_cell.length_b   1.000
_cell.length_c   1.000
_cell.angle_alpha   90.00
_cell.angle_beta   90.00
_cell.angle_gamma   90.00
#
_symmetry.space_group_name_H-M   'P 1'
#
loop_
_entity.id
_entity.type
_entity.pdbx_description
1 polymer ?
#
loop_
_entity_poly.entity_id
_entity_poly.type
_entity_poly.pdbx_seq_one_letter_code
_entity_poly.pdbx_strand_id
1 'polypeptide(L)'
;NDPAQNDAAGQIAERTLAGLWRLGAFGLQVPCELGGLGLSNTQYARLVEVVGAHDLGVGITLGAHQSIGFKGVLLYGDERQRARYLPRVTAGEYAAFCLTEPASGSDAG
;
A
#
# COMPACT_ATOMS: atom_id res chain seq x y z
N ASN A 1 12.41 -12.50 -5.45
CA ASN A 1 11.07 -12.51 -6.04
C ASN A 1 11.11 -13.17 -7.43
N ASP A 2 10.10 -13.95 -7.74
CA ASP A 2 9.93 -14.61 -9.04
C ASP A 2 8.50 -14.35 -9.53
N PRO A 3 8.31 -13.40 -10.47
CA PRO A 3 6.97 -13.02 -10.97
C PRO A 3 6.22 -14.19 -11.63
N ALA A 4 6.92 -15.03 -12.38
CA ALA A 4 6.30 -16.17 -13.06
C ALA A 4 5.78 -17.21 -12.06
N GLN A 5 6.53 -17.46 -10.99
CA GLN A 5 6.09 -18.35 -9.92
C GLN A 5 4.90 -17.77 -9.14
N ASN A 6 4.90 -16.45 -8.88
CA ASN A 6 3.79 -15.76 -8.23
C ASN A 6 2.51 -15.87 -9.08
N ASP A 7 2.62 -15.65 -10.40
CA ASP A 7 1.50 -15.76 -11.33
C ASP A 7 0.93 -17.20 -11.35
N ALA A 8 1.79 -18.20 -11.50
CA ALA A 8 1.39 -19.61 -11.50
C ALA A 8 0.73 -20.05 -10.18
N ALA A 9 1.20 -19.52 -9.05
CA ALA A 9 0.65 -19.80 -7.72
C ALA A 9 -0.61 -18.98 -7.39
N GLY A 10 -0.90 -17.93 -8.14
CA GLY A 10 -1.98 -16.98 -7.85
C GLY A 10 -1.78 -16.17 -6.56
N GLN A 11 -0.54 -16.07 -6.08
CA GLN A 11 -0.20 -15.34 -4.86
C GLN A 11 1.27 -14.94 -4.82
N ILE A 12 1.58 -13.82 -4.16
CA ILE A 12 2.95 -13.39 -3.91
C ILE A 12 3.55 -14.26 -2.79
N ALA A 13 4.78 -14.74 -3.01
CA ALA A 13 5.47 -15.56 -2.02
C ALA A 13 5.61 -14.82 -0.67
N GLU A 14 5.30 -15.50 0.43
CA GLU A 14 5.31 -14.93 1.79
C GLU A 14 6.68 -14.31 2.15
N ARG A 15 7.78 -14.94 1.73
CA ARG A 15 9.14 -14.40 1.92
C ARG A 15 9.32 -13.03 1.26
N THR A 16 8.67 -12.81 0.10
CA THR A 16 8.70 -11.53 -0.61
C THR A 16 7.92 -10.47 0.15
N LEU A 17 6.70 -10.81 0.61
CA LEU A 17 5.88 -9.91 1.44
C LEU A 17 6.60 -9.53 2.74
N ALA A 18 7.18 -10.51 3.43
CA ALA A 18 7.97 -10.26 4.64
C ALA A 18 9.19 -9.35 4.38
N GLY A 19 9.84 -9.49 3.22
CA GLY A 19 10.92 -8.61 2.79
C GLY A 19 10.45 -7.18 2.55
N LEU A 20 9.31 -7.00 1.89
CA LEU A 20 8.71 -5.69 1.63
C LEU A 20 8.29 -4.98 2.92
N TRP A 21 7.72 -5.70 3.90
CA TRP A 21 7.43 -5.15 5.23
C TRP A 21 8.70 -4.66 5.93
N ARG A 22 9.77 -5.44 5.93
CA ARG A 22 11.04 -5.06 6.55
C ARG A 22 11.70 -3.85 5.89
N LEU A 23 11.53 -3.67 4.58
CA LEU A 23 12.00 -2.49 3.85
C LEU A 23 11.14 -1.24 4.09
N GLY A 24 10.00 -1.35 4.76
CA GLY A 24 9.04 -0.26 4.89
C GLY A 24 8.27 0.06 3.60
N ALA A 25 8.27 -0.87 2.63
CA ALA A 25 7.67 -0.68 1.31
C ALA A 25 6.15 -0.47 1.35
N PHE A 26 5.48 -0.89 2.41
CA PHE A 26 4.04 -0.68 2.63
C PHE A 26 3.68 0.66 3.29
N GLY A 27 4.66 1.46 3.73
CA GLY A 27 4.44 2.75 4.39
C GLY A 27 5.28 3.89 3.80
N LEU A 28 5.47 3.92 2.49
CA LEU A 28 6.39 4.85 1.83
C LEU A 28 6.07 6.33 2.09
N GLN A 29 4.80 6.71 2.13
CA GLN A 29 4.37 8.09 2.31
C GLN A 29 3.82 8.40 3.72
N VAL A 30 3.71 7.42 4.58
CA VAL A 30 3.34 7.65 5.98
C VAL A 30 4.45 8.45 6.66
N PRO A 31 4.14 9.47 7.47
CA PRO A 31 5.14 10.22 8.22
C PRO A 31 6.02 9.33 9.08
N CYS A 32 7.29 9.69 9.23
CA CYS A 32 8.26 8.90 10.00
C CYS A 32 7.85 8.69 11.46
N GLU A 33 7.24 9.70 12.07
CA GLU A 33 6.71 9.65 13.44
C GLU A 33 5.56 8.65 13.62
N LEU A 34 4.91 8.23 12.52
CA LEU A 34 3.84 7.23 12.50
C LEU A 34 4.31 5.89 11.91
N GLY A 35 5.61 5.69 11.76
CA GLY A 35 6.23 4.42 11.37
C GLY A 35 6.50 4.27 9.87
N GLY A 36 6.30 5.32 9.06
CA GLY A 36 6.55 5.31 7.62
C GLY A 36 7.91 5.86 7.23
N LEU A 37 8.13 6.01 5.92
CA LEU A 37 9.37 6.57 5.35
C LEU A 37 9.24 8.06 4.99
N GLY A 38 8.06 8.66 5.07
CA GLY A 38 7.81 10.08 4.84
C GLY A 38 8.13 10.56 3.42
N LEU A 39 8.04 9.69 2.41
CA LEU A 39 8.41 10.05 1.04
C LEU A 39 7.40 10.97 0.38
N SER A 40 7.88 11.81 -0.52
CA SER A 40 7.06 12.65 -1.38
C SER A 40 6.32 11.82 -2.45
N ASN A 41 5.32 12.44 -3.10
CA ASN A 41 4.61 11.79 -4.21
C ASN A 41 5.55 11.43 -5.38
N THR A 42 6.53 12.28 -5.68
CA THR A 42 7.51 12.01 -6.74
C THR A 42 8.40 10.81 -6.41
N GLN A 43 8.90 10.75 -5.16
CA GLN A 43 9.70 9.61 -4.70
C GLN A 43 8.89 8.31 -4.70
N TYR A 44 7.64 8.37 -4.22
CA TYR A 44 6.71 7.24 -4.27
C TYR A 44 6.49 6.73 -5.70
N ALA A 45 6.20 7.64 -6.65
CA ALA A 45 5.97 7.29 -8.05
C ALA A 45 7.20 6.60 -8.68
N ARG A 46 8.41 7.09 -8.40
CA ARG A 46 9.65 6.49 -8.91
C ARG A 46 9.88 5.09 -8.34
N LEU A 47 9.59 4.85 -7.08
CA LEU A 47 9.72 3.52 -6.48
C LEU A 47 8.69 2.55 -7.04
N VAL A 48 7.44 2.98 -7.23
CA VAL A 48 6.38 2.16 -7.83
C VAL A 48 6.71 1.82 -9.30
N GLU A 49 7.30 2.76 -10.05
CA GLU A 49 7.79 2.52 -11.42
C GLU A 49 8.83 1.39 -11.43
N VAL A 50 9.82 1.45 -10.54
CA VAL A 50 10.87 0.41 -10.44
C VAL A 50 10.28 -0.95 -10.07
N VAL A 51 9.41 -1.01 -9.07
CA VAL A 51 8.77 -2.26 -8.66
C VAL A 51 7.89 -2.82 -9.77
N GLY A 52 7.05 -1.99 -10.38
CA GLY A 52 6.13 -2.40 -11.44
C GLY A 52 6.83 -2.89 -12.71
N ALA A 53 8.01 -2.35 -13.03
CA ALA A 53 8.83 -2.82 -14.15
C ALA A 53 9.37 -4.25 -13.92
N HIS A 54 9.51 -4.70 -12.68
CA HIS A 54 10.00 -6.03 -12.33
C HIS A 54 8.89 -7.03 -12.01
N ASP A 55 7.84 -6.58 -11.34
CA ASP A 55 6.68 -7.39 -10.99
C ASP A 55 5.46 -6.48 -10.76
N LEU A 56 4.57 -6.46 -11.76
CA LEU A 56 3.36 -5.64 -11.70
C LEU A 56 2.42 -6.09 -10.58
N GLY A 57 2.35 -7.39 -10.28
CA GLY A 57 1.53 -7.93 -9.19
C GLY A 57 1.96 -7.39 -7.82
N VAL A 58 3.27 -7.34 -7.57
CA VAL A 58 3.84 -6.71 -6.37
C VAL A 58 3.57 -5.19 -6.38
N GLY A 59 3.74 -4.53 -7.52
CA GLY A 59 3.46 -3.10 -7.67
C GLY A 59 2.00 -2.76 -7.35
N ILE A 60 1.05 -3.55 -7.87
CA ILE A 60 -0.39 -3.39 -7.58
C ILE A 60 -0.69 -3.64 -6.10
N THR A 61 -0.09 -4.65 -5.49
CA THR A 61 -0.27 -4.95 -4.06
C THR A 61 0.16 -3.77 -3.18
N LEU A 62 1.33 -3.19 -3.44
CA LEU A 62 1.82 -2.00 -2.75
C LEU A 62 0.90 -0.79 -2.99
N GLY A 63 0.46 -0.59 -4.25
CA GLY A 63 -0.42 0.50 -4.63
C GLY A 63 -1.81 0.38 -4.02
N ALA A 64 -2.42 -0.80 -4.03
CA ALA A 64 -3.74 -1.04 -3.44
C ALA A 64 -3.73 -0.76 -1.93
N HIS A 65 -2.68 -1.18 -1.23
CA HIS A 65 -2.51 -0.89 0.19
C HIS A 65 -2.35 0.62 0.47
N GLN A 66 -1.50 1.30 -0.29
CA GLN A 66 -1.10 2.70 -0.03
C GLN A 66 -2.00 3.71 -0.74
N SER A 67 -2.09 3.63 -2.07
CA SER A 67 -2.71 4.68 -2.88
C SER A 67 -4.24 4.72 -2.75
N ILE A 68 -4.89 3.57 -2.64
CA ILE A 68 -6.35 3.47 -2.54
C ILE A 68 -6.83 2.85 -1.21
N GLY A 69 -5.94 2.18 -0.47
CA GLY A 69 -6.25 1.63 0.84
C GLY A 69 -6.28 2.71 1.93
N PHE A 70 -5.12 3.14 2.42
CA PHE A 70 -5.07 4.10 3.53
C PHE A 70 -4.82 5.57 3.14
N LYS A 71 -4.63 5.89 1.86
CA LYS A 71 -4.37 7.27 1.41
C LYS A 71 -5.46 8.26 1.87
N GLY A 72 -6.71 7.81 1.91
CA GLY A 72 -7.82 8.61 2.42
C GLY A 72 -7.60 9.05 3.87
N VAL A 73 -7.14 8.14 4.73
CA VAL A 73 -6.81 8.47 6.12
C VAL A 73 -5.62 9.42 6.20
N LEU A 74 -4.61 9.23 5.35
CA LEU A 74 -3.44 10.10 5.32
C LEU A 74 -3.80 11.55 4.91
N LEU A 75 -4.71 11.74 3.96
CA LEU A 75 -5.08 13.04 3.42
C LEU A 75 -6.19 13.74 4.22
N TYR A 76 -7.20 13.00 4.64
CA TYR A 76 -8.44 13.54 5.20
C TYR A 76 -8.74 13.09 6.63
N GLY A 77 -7.96 12.15 7.16
CA GLY A 77 -8.10 11.70 8.55
C GLY A 77 -7.76 12.81 9.54
N ASP A 78 -8.50 12.88 10.64
CA ASP A 78 -8.14 13.71 11.79
C ASP A 78 -6.92 13.11 12.54
N GLU A 79 -6.38 13.86 13.52
CA GLU A 79 -5.22 13.41 14.30
C GLU A 79 -5.44 12.05 14.98
N ARG A 80 -6.64 11.82 15.52
CA ARG A 80 -7.00 10.57 16.20
C ARG A 80 -7.05 9.40 15.22
N GLN A 81 -7.64 9.61 14.04
CA GLN A 81 -7.71 8.59 13.00
C GLN A 81 -6.32 8.27 12.46
N ARG A 82 -5.50 9.28 12.16
CA ARG A 82 -4.13 9.10 11.69
C ARG A 82 -3.27 8.37 12.72
N ALA A 83 -3.31 8.78 13.98
CA ALA A 83 -2.57 8.13 15.06
C ALA A 83 -3.03 6.68 15.31
N ARG A 84 -4.30 6.38 15.06
CA ARG A 84 -4.86 5.03 15.25
C ARG A 84 -4.52 4.07 14.12
N TYR A 85 -4.63 4.51 12.86
CA TYR A 85 -4.58 3.61 11.72
C TYR A 85 -3.23 3.58 11.01
N LEU A 86 -2.53 4.71 10.88
CA LEU A 86 -1.29 4.76 10.11
C LEU A 86 -0.16 3.90 10.68
N PRO A 87 0.07 3.82 12.01
CA PRO A 87 1.07 2.90 12.56
C PRO A 87 0.76 1.42 12.29
N ARG A 88 -0.52 1.05 12.23
CA ARG A 88 -0.94 -0.34 12.00
C ARG A 88 -0.65 -0.77 10.56
N VAL A 89 -0.95 0.10 9.58
CA VAL A 89 -0.71 -0.19 8.16
C VAL A 89 0.77 -0.15 7.76
N THR A 90 1.64 0.34 8.63
CA THR A 90 3.10 0.26 8.47
C THR A 90 3.71 -0.95 9.17
N ALA A 91 2.97 -1.56 10.11
CA ALA A 91 3.46 -2.60 11.02
C ALA A 91 2.91 -4.02 10.73
N GLY A 92 2.27 -4.24 9.58
CA GLY A 92 1.85 -5.58 9.15
C GLY A 92 0.35 -5.75 8.90
N GLU A 93 -0.49 -4.74 9.09
CA GLU A 93 -1.91 -4.80 8.76
C GLU A 93 -2.17 -4.26 7.36
N TYR A 94 -2.88 -5.01 6.54
CA TYR A 94 -3.24 -4.56 5.20
C TYR A 94 -4.45 -3.63 5.24
N ALA A 95 -4.38 -2.54 4.45
CA ALA A 95 -5.52 -1.71 4.11
C ALA A 95 -6.12 -2.16 2.77
N ALA A 96 -7.42 -2.02 2.63
CA ALA A 96 -8.15 -2.40 1.42
C ALA A 96 -8.97 -1.23 0.88
N PHE A 97 -9.26 -1.30 -0.41
CA PHE A 97 -10.15 -0.38 -1.10
C PHE A 97 -11.58 -0.96 -1.12
N CYS A 98 -12.53 -0.21 -0.60
CA CYS A 98 -13.92 -0.63 -0.48
C CYS A 98 -14.87 0.50 -0.92
N LEU A 99 -14.72 0.97 -2.16
CA LEU A 99 -15.57 2.06 -2.70
C LEU A 99 -16.97 1.59 -3.02
N THR A 100 -17.10 0.43 -3.67
CA THR A 100 -18.39 -0.11 -4.09
C THR A 100 -19.26 -0.50 -2.90
N GLU A 101 -20.49 -0.05 -2.90
CA GLU A 101 -21.52 -0.39 -1.92
C GLU A 101 -22.83 -0.76 -2.64
N PRO A 102 -23.85 -1.33 -1.97
CA PRO A 102 -25.08 -1.78 -2.63
C PRO A 102 -25.81 -0.71 -3.44
N ALA A 103 -25.68 0.56 -3.07
CA ALA A 103 -26.36 1.67 -3.73
C ALA A 103 -25.50 2.40 -4.76
N SER A 104 -24.18 2.22 -4.77
CA SER A 104 -23.26 3.00 -5.59
C SER A 104 -21.96 2.24 -5.85
N GLY A 105 -21.41 2.41 -7.04
CA GLY A 105 -20.13 1.81 -7.45
C GLY A 105 -19.28 2.81 -8.24
N SER A 106 -19.30 2.69 -9.58
CA SER A 106 -18.55 3.60 -10.45
C SER A 106 -19.04 5.04 -10.36
N ASP A 107 -20.31 5.24 -10.10
CA ASP A 107 -20.92 6.54 -9.77
C ASP A 107 -20.90 6.70 -8.24
N ALA A 108 -19.80 7.23 -7.73
CA ALA A 108 -19.54 7.35 -6.29
C ALA A 108 -19.65 8.81 -5.79
N GLY A 109 -20.11 9.74 -6.64
CA GLY A 109 -20.25 11.17 -6.38
C GLY A 109 -21.65 11.63 -6.02
#